data_2ac43df1230c431fbf5d87c88820e4ef
#
_entry.id   2ac43df1230c431fbf5d87c88820e4ef
#
_cell.length_a   1.000
_cell.length_b   1.000
_cell.length_c   1.000
_cell.angle_alpha   90.00
_cell.angle_beta   90.00
_cell.angle_gamma   90.00
#
_symmetry.space_group_name_H-M   'P 1'
#
loop_
_entity.id
_entity.type
_entity.pdbx_description
1 polymer ?
#
loop_
_entity_poly.entity_id
_entity_poly.type
_entity_poly.pdbx_seq_one_letter_code
_entity_poly.pdbx_strand_id
1 'polypeptide(L)'
;VKLLLIGLDGVRADLALPELVAADPAFAAPDHPGDPRFSAPGGPGAAFGTPPATPVAPTLARLAAGGRLVPVWMTPPTDSGPGWASLLTGTTHEQNGVWWNEFVGHRLARCPDLLSQVFAADPRARTFAASTWPALVDASGPGPVVHQRPDQQVGGQHQLFAGTDVSDGCRSADRQVTTRAAWVLNHEGPDAAFVHLEGVDEAGHRAGAASAGYLAAISAVDEHVRHLVKAVAERFEQLGEDWLVAVTTDHGHRAEGGHGEDEVLVRRSFLLLHRLGGPLPAPLAALTSLRSEQVTPALLAAVGVRPASLETDHEVGVVRDVAPVGPTRDLRYEW
;
A
#
# COMPACT_ATOMS: atom_id res chain seq x y z
N VAL A 1 -6.77 13.83 -13.74
CA VAL A 1 -6.44 12.38 -13.65
C VAL A 1 -6.94 11.88 -12.31
N LYS A 2 -7.75 10.83 -12.29
CA LYS A 2 -8.18 10.13 -11.07
C LYS A 2 -7.15 9.07 -10.69
N LEU A 3 -7.08 8.69 -9.41
CA LEU A 3 -6.09 7.75 -8.90
C LEU A 3 -6.77 6.52 -8.28
N LEU A 4 -6.35 5.33 -8.70
CA LEU A 4 -6.63 4.08 -8.01
C LEU A 4 -5.31 3.45 -7.56
N LEU A 5 -5.06 3.41 -6.25
CA LEU A 5 -3.96 2.67 -5.64
C LEU A 5 -4.50 1.33 -5.10
N ILE A 6 -3.93 0.23 -5.56
CA ILE A 6 -4.25 -1.12 -5.08
C ILE A 6 -3.04 -1.63 -4.30
N GLY A 7 -3.24 -1.98 -3.04
CA GLY A 7 -2.26 -2.59 -2.16
C GLY A 7 -2.49 -4.10 -2.05
N LEU A 8 -1.46 -4.86 -2.33
CA LEU A 8 -1.48 -6.34 -2.23
C LEU A 8 -0.51 -6.74 -1.13
N ASP A 9 -1.02 -7.12 0.04
CA ASP A 9 -0.18 -7.44 1.20
C ASP A 9 0.67 -8.69 0.96
N GLY A 10 1.94 -8.61 1.29
CA GLY A 10 2.84 -9.74 1.31
C GLY A 10 3.22 -10.35 -0.06
N VAL A 11 3.06 -9.65 -1.18
CA VAL A 11 3.30 -10.21 -2.53
C VAL A 11 4.76 -10.12 -2.93
N ARG A 12 5.41 -11.25 -3.15
CA ARG A 12 6.75 -11.32 -3.76
C ARG A 12 6.72 -10.96 -5.24
N ALA A 13 7.43 -9.90 -5.59
CA ALA A 13 7.53 -9.40 -6.97
C ALA A 13 8.05 -10.46 -7.96
N ASP A 14 9.07 -11.22 -7.55
CA ASP A 14 9.71 -12.26 -8.37
C ASP A 14 8.84 -13.50 -8.59
N LEU A 15 7.83 -13.72 -7.76
CA LEU A 15 6.85 -14.79 -7.95
C LEU A 15 5.61 -14.34 -8.71
N ALA A 16 5.19 -13.08 -8.53
CA ALA A 16 4.06 -12.52 -9.25
C ALA A 16 4.42 -12.20 -10.73
N LEU A 17 5.62 -11.64 -10.96
CA LEU A 17 6.08 -11.13 -12.25
C LEU A 17 7.52 -11.60 -12.57
N PRO A 18 7.78 -12.91 -12.61
CA PRO A 18 9.15 -13.48 -12.63
C PRO A 18 9.98 -12.99 -13.83
N GLU A 19 9.41 -12.95 -15.02
CA GLU A 19 10.12 -12.55 -16.23
C GLU A 19 10.48 -11.05 -16.23
N LEU A 20 9.57 -10.21 -15.75
CA LEU A 20 9.79 -8.76 -15.70
C LEU A 20 10.80 -8.38 -14.63
N VAL A 21 10.75 -9.02 -13.46
CA VAL A 21 11.71 -8.81 -12.37
C VAL A 21 13.10 -9.31 -12.76
N ALA A 22 13.22 -10.46 -13.44
CA ALA A 22 14.49 -10.98 -13.91
C ALA A 22 15.11 -10.14 -15.04
N ALA A 23 14.30 -9.50 -15.85
CA ALA A 23 14.76 -8.68 -16.98
C ALA A 23 15.26 -7.29 -16.57
N ASP A 24 14.83 -6.75 -15.43
CA ASP A 24 15.19 -5.40 -15.00
C ASP A 24 16.23 -5.44 -13.87
N PRO A 25 17.50 -4.99 -14.14
CA PRO A 25 18.55 -4.98 -13.14
C PRO A 25 18.26 -4.07 -11.94
N ALA A 26 17.31 -3.13 -12.04
CA ALA A 26 16.91 -2.28 -10.93
C ALA A 26 16.21 -3.05 -9.80
N PHE A 27 15.77 -4.29 -10.05
CA PHE A 27 15.32 -5.23 -9.02
C PHE A 27 16.47 -5.99 -8.33
N ALA A 28 17.72 -5.84 -8.78
CA ALA A 28 18.87 -6.29 -8.00
C ALA A 28 19.04 -5.38 -6.77
N ALA A 29 19.44 -5.98 -5.63
CA ALA A 29 19.56 -5.22 -4.38
C ALA A 29 20.56 -4.05 -4.51
N PRO A 30 20.16 -2.80 -4.34
CA PRO A 30 21.04 -1.65 -4.51
C PRO A 30 22.14 -1.59 -3.44
N ASP A 31 21.87 -2.16 -2.25
CA ASP A 31 22.78 -2.10 -1.11
C ASP A 31 23.78 -3.26 -1.05
N HIS A 32 23.65 -4.23 -1.97
CA HIS A 32 24.53 -5.41 -2.04
C HIS A 32 25.00 -5.69 -3.48
N PRO A 33 25.62 -4.71 -4.18
CA PRO A 33 26.08 -4.92 -5.54
C PRO A 33 27.18 -6.00 -5.54
N GLY A 34 26.93 -7.11 -6.25
CA GLY A 34 27.88 -8.20 -6.38
C GLY A 34 27.72 -9.36 -5.40
N ASP A 35 26.74 -9.36 -4.53
CA ASP A 35 26.39 -10.54 -3.71
C ASP A 35 25.75 -11.61 -4.61
N PRO A 36 26.41 -12.79 -4.78
CA PRO A 36 25.92 -13.85 -5.66
C PRO A 36 24.55 -14.44 -5.24
N ARG A 37 24.12 -14.20 -4.01
CA ARG A 37 22.79 -14.59 -3.54
C ARG A 37 21.68 -13.81 -4.24
N PHE A 38 22.00 -12.64 -4.81
CA PHE A 38 21.05 -11.70 -5.42
C PHE A 38 21.29 -11.47 -6.91
N SER A 39 22.42 -11.95 -7.46
CA SER A 39 22.86 -11.67 -8.84
C SER A 39 22.54 -12.77 -9.83
N ALA A 40 21.99 -13.90 -9.43
CA ALA A 40 21.69 -14.99 -10.36
C ALA A 40 20.19 -15.08 -10.65
N PRO A 41 19.78 -15.18 -11.93
CA PRO A 41 18.54 -15.86 -12.27
C PRO A 41 18.69 -17.28 -11.69
N GLY A 42 18.11 -17.53 -10.51
CA GLY A 42 18.32 -18.77 -9.77
C GLY A 42 18.91 -18.61 -8.37
N GLY A 43 18.96 -17.40 -7.78
CA GLY A 43 19.19 -17.20 -6.34
C GLY A 43 18.21 -18.04 -5.49
N PRO A 44 18.23 -17.96 -4.14
CA PRO A 44 17.38 -18.79 -3.26
C PRO A 44 15.88 -18.86 -3.63
N GLY A 45 15.40 -17.99 -4.54
CA GLY A 45 14.10 -18.10 -5.18
C GLY A 45 13.99 -19.13 -6.30
N ALA A 46 15.10 -19.66 -6.82
CA ALA A 46 15.12 -20.69 -7.88
C ALA A 46 14.84 -22.12 -7.37
N ALA A 47 14.62 -22.30 -6.09
CA ALA A 47 14.15 -23.57 -5.54
C ALA A 47 12.69 -23.92 -5.93
N PHE A 48 12.01 -22.99 -6.57
CA PHE A 48 10.69 -23.24 -7.16
C PHE A 48 10.89 -23.76 -8.57
N GLY A 49 10.80 -25.04 -8.79
CA GLY A 49 10.79 -25.72 -10.09
C GLY A 49 10.51 -24.86 -11.32
N THR A 50 10.47 -25.43 -12.48
CA THR A 50 10.15 -24.74 -13.73
C THR A 50 8.99 -23.76 -13.52
N PRO A 51 9.14 -22.46 -13.88
CA PRO A 51 8.02 -21.51 -13.77
C PRO A 51 6.76 -22.10 -14.37
N PRO A 52 5.59 -21.90 -13.76
CA PRO A 52 4.35 -22.42 -14.32
C PRO A 52 4.21 -21.93 -15.77
N ALA A 53 3.79 -22.81 -16.67
CA ALA A 53 3.64 -22.50 -18.09
C ALA A 53 2.63 -21.35 -18.38
N THR A 54 1.85 -20.98 -17.37
CA THR A 54 0.91 -19.84 -17.38
C THR A 54 1.37 -18.80 -16.36
N PRO A 55 1.36 -17.49 -16.67
CA PRO A 55 1.65 -16.45 -15.70
C PRO A 55 0.77 -16.59 -14.45
N VAL A 56 1.36 -16.48 -13.27
CA VAL A 56 0.65 -16.56 -12.00
C VAL A 56 -0.25 -15.34 -11.80
N ALA A 57 0.16 -14.18 -12.32
CA ALA A 57 -0.56 -12.91 -12.25
C ALA A 57 -0.74 -12.28 -13.65
N PRO A 58 -1.62 -12.81 -14.51
CA PRO A 58 -1.77 -12.33 -15.89
C PRO A 58 -2.32 -10.91 -16.00
N THR A 59 -3.10 -10.43 -15.03
CA THR A 59 -3.59 -9.06 -15.01
C THR A 59 -2.46 -8.09 -14.72
N LEU A 60 -1.66 -8.35 -13.70
CA LEU A 60 -0.48 -7.54 -13.37
C LEU A 60 0.50 -7.50 -14.55
N ALA A 61 0.77 -8.65 -15.19
CA ALA A 61 1.65 -8.71 -16.35
C ALA A 61 1.14 -7.85 -17.52
N ARG A 62 -0.17 -7.86 -17.79
CA ARG A 62 -0.81 -7.05 -18.84
C ARG A 62 -0.74 -5.55 -18.52
N LEU A 63 -0.99 -5.16 -17.27
CA LEU A 63 -0.88 -3.78 -16.82
C LEU A 63 0.57 -3.28 -16.95
N ALA A 64 1.55 -4.11 -16.59
CA ALA A 64 2.96 -3.78 -16.72
C ALA A 64 3.38 -3.63 -18.20
N ALA A 65 2.90 -4.50 -19.09
CA ALA A 65 3.18 -4.41 -20.54
C ALA A 65 2.63 -3.13 -21.17
N GLY A 66 1.50 -2.62 -20.71
CA GLY A 66 0.89 -1.37 -21.16
C GLY A 66 1.28 -0.13 -20.33
N GLY A 67 2.15 -0.30 -19.35
CA GLY A 67 2.50 0.73 -18.38
C GLY A 67 3.97 0.68 -17.98
N ARG A 68 4.24 0.67 -16.68
CA ARG A 68 5.60 0.58 -16.13
C ARG A 68 5.60 -0.21 -14.83
N LEU A 69 6.60 -1.06 -14.66
CA LEU A 69 6.95 -1.71 -13.41
C LEU A 69 8.21 -1.04 -12.84
N VAL A 70 8.16 -0.61 -11.59
CA VAL A 70 9.24 0.11 -10.89
C VAL A 70 9.56 -0.65 -9.60
N PRO A 71 10.82 -0.99 -9.32
CA PRO A 71 11.21 -1.55 -8.03
C PRO A 71 10.94 -0.56 -6.90
N VAL A 72 10.37 -1.06 -5.80
CA VAL A 72 10.25 -0.32 -4.55
C VAL A 72 11.02 -1.09 -3.48
N TRP A 73 11.90 -0.39 -2.78
CA TRP A 73 12.70 -0.97 -1.72
C TRP A 73 12.13 -0.56 -0.36
N MET A 74 11.62 -1.56 0.34
CA MET A 74 11.07 -1.35 1.67
C MET A 74 12.18 -1.10 2.69
N THR A 75 11.93 -0.16 3.59
CA THR A 75 12.82 0.12 4.72
C THR A 75 12.43 -0.77 5.89
N PRO A 76 13.34 -1.52 6.52
CA PRO A 76 13.04 -2.31 7.70
C PRO A 76 12.60 -1.43 8.89
N PRO A 77 11.72 -1.92 9.78
CA PRO A 77 11.09 -3.24 9.75
C PRO A 77 10.07 -3.37 8.61
N THR A 78 9.99 -4.57 8.04
CA THR A 78 9.12 -4.88 6.89
C THR A 78 7.81 -5.57 7.33
N ASP A 79 7.30 -5.17 8.48
CA ASP A 79 5.95 -5.52 8.90
C ASP A 79 4.91 -4.66 8.17
N SER A 80 3.67 -5.14 8.06
CA SER A 80 2.60 -4.47 7.31
C SER A 80 2.31 -3.06 7.85
N GLY A 81 2.29 -2.86 9.18
CA GLY A 81 2.06 -1.54 9.78
C GLY A 81 3.07 -0.49 9.35
N PRO A 82 4.39 -0.69 9.57
CA PRO A 82 5.44 0.18 9.06
C PRO A 82 5.42 0.35 7.55
N GLY A 83 5.26 -0.74 6.80
CA GLY A 83 5.23 -0.76 5.34
C GLY A 83 4.11 0.12 4.78
N TRP A 84 2.86 -0.16 5.15
CA TRP A 84 1.71 0.63 4.71
C TRP A 84 1.71 2.06 5.22
N ALA A 85 2.19 2.30 6.44
CA ALA A 85 2.32 3.67 6.94
C ALA A 85 3.26 4.50 6.06
N SER A 86 4.42 3.95 5.69
CA SER A 86 5.37 4.66 4.82
C SER A 86 4.84 4.82 3.38
N LEU A 87 4.26 3.78 2.80
CA LEU A 87 3.67 3.81 1.47
C LEU A 87 2.55 4.85 1.33
N LEU A 88 1.63 4.89 2.30
CA LEU A 88 0.43 5.71 2.22
C LEU A 88 0.65 7.16 2.65
N THR A 89 1.55 7.42 3.60
CA THR A 89 1.80 8.79 4.08
C THR A 89 2.94 9.49 3.34
N GLY A 90 3.84 8.72 2.71
CA GLY A 90 5.06 9.26 2.11
C GLY A 90 6.09 9.69 3.15
N THR A 91 6.13 9.02 4.31
CA THR A 91 7.00 9.36 5.45
C THR A 91 7.81 8.16 5.90
N THR A 92 8.98 8.43 6.49
CA THR A 92 9.81 7.37 7.09
C THR A 92 9.23 6.89 8.43
N HIS A 93 9.71 5.74 8.92
CA HIS A 93 9.30 5.22 10.24
C HIS A 93 9.63 6.19 11.38
N GLU A 94 10.76 6.92 11.29
CA GLU A 94 11.12 7.96 12.25
C GLU A 94 10.13 9.13 12.23
N GLN A 95 9.56 9.45 11.09
CA GLN A 95 8.60 10.55 10.96
C GLN A 95 7.20 10.14 11.40
N ASN A 96 6.69 8.99 10.93
CA ASN A 96 5.35 8.52 11.27
C ASN A 96 5.25 7.78 12.61
N GLY A 97 6.36 7.31 13.15
CA GLY A 97 6.45 6.61 14.43
C GLY A 97 5.85 5.20 14.42
N VAL A 98 5.61 4.62 13.25
CA VAL A 98 5.10 3.27 13.12
C VAL A 98 6.26 2.30 12.93
N TRP A 99 6.48 1.45 13.94
CA TRP A 99 7.57 0.47 13.97
C TRP A 99 7.06 -0.96 14.02
N TRP A 100 5.77 -1.15 14.38
CA TRP A 100 5.14 -2.45 14.62
C TRP A 100 3.67 -2.41 14.21
N ASN A 101 3.06 -3.58 14.05
CA ASN A 101 1.64 -3.72 13.71
C ASN A 101 0.67 -3.26 14.81
N GLU A 102 1.17 -3.08 16.04
CA GLU A 102 0.40 -2.52 17.16
C GLU A 102 0.30 -0.99 17.14
N PHE A 103 1.05 -0.32 16.27
CA PHE A 103 1.06 1.14 16.10
C PHE A 103 1.35 1.95 17.38
N VAL A 104 2.01 1.35 18.37
CA VAL A 104 2.30 2.00 19.64
C VAL A 104 3.21 3.22 19.42
N GLY A 105 2.76 4.39 19.91
CA GLY A 105 3.54 5.62 19.83
C GLY A 105 3.57 6.28 18.45
N HIS A 106 2.72 5.85 17.52
CA HIS A 106 2.66 6.44 16.18
C HIS A 106 2.32 7.94 16.19
N ARG A 107 2.70 8.63 15.13
CA ARG A 107 2.43 10.06 14.89
C ARG A 107 1.60 10.29 13.61
N LEU A 108 0.79 9.32 13.21
CA LEU A 108 -0.01 9.35 11.98
C LEU A 108 -0.91 10.58 11.88
N ALA A 109 -1.40 11.11 12.99
CA ALA A 109 -2.18 12.35 12.99
C ALA A 109 -1.44 13.56 12.37
N ARG A 110 -0.09 13.53 12.34
CA ARG A 110 0.75 14.56 11.71
C ARG A 110 1.23 14.17 10.31
N CYS A 111 0.95 12.95 9.87
CA CYS A 111 1.41 12.38 8.62
C CYS A 111 0.17 12.10 7.73
N PRO A 112 -0.35 13.08 7.00
CA PRO A 112 -1.56 12.89 6.19
C PRO A 112 -1.31 11.82 5.13
N ASP A 113 -2.23 10.86 5.05
CA ASP A 113 -2.22 9.82 4.02
C ASP A 113 -2.51 10.41 2.63
N LEU A 114 -2.25 9.61 1.60
CA LEU A 114 -2.46 9.97 0.18
C LEU A 114 -3.84 10.59 -0.08
N LEU A 115 -4.92 10.02 0.47
CA LEU A 115 -6.28 10.51 0.25
C LEU A 115 -6.55 11.83 0.97
N SER A 116 -5.97 12.00 2.15
CA SER A 116 -6.02 13.25 2.91
C SER A 116 -5.26 14.37 2.21
N GLN A 117 -4.12 14.07 1.57
CA GLN A 117 -3.35 15.03 0.78
C GLN A 117 -4.11 15.44 -0.50
N VAL A 118 -4.80 14.51 -1.17
CA VAL A 118 -5.68 14.84 -2.31
C VAL A 118 -6.81 15.77 -1.86
N PHE A 119 -7.47 15.46 -0.75
CA PHE A 119 -8.53 16.31 -0.18
C PHE A 119 -8.01 17.69 0.23
N ALA A 120 -6.81 17.77 0.83
CA ALA A 120 -6.23 19.06 1.21
C ALA A 120 -5.93 19.95 -0.01
N ALA A 121 -5.59 19.36 -1.15
CA ALA A 121 -5.36 20.06 -2.40
C ALA A 121 -6.68 20.52 -3.08
N ASP A 122 -7.71 19.72 -3.02
CA ASP A 122 -9.08 20.08 -3.46
C ASP A 122 -10.13 19.57 -2.45
N PRO A 123 -10.69 20.45 -1.61
CA PRO A 123 -11.70 20.06 -0.62
C PRO A 123 -13.01 19.51 -1.22
N ARG A 124 -13.20 19.55 -2.54
CA ARG A 124 -14.33 18.94 -3.23
C ARG A 124 -14.02 17.51 -3.67
N ALA A 125 -12.75 17.09 -3.60
CA ALA A 125 -12.34 15.77 -4.02
C ALA A 125 -13.06 14.68 -3.21
N ARG A 126 -13.59 13.70 -3.93
CA ARG A 126 -14.19 12.50 -3.36
C ARG A 126 -13.15 11.43 -3.23
N THR A 127 -13.06 10.83 -2.05
CA THR A 127 -12.05 9.81 -1.76
C THR A 127 -12.69 8.57 -1.17
N PHE A 128 -12.06 7.42 -1.47
CA PHE A 128 -12.54 6.12 -1.01
C PHE A 128 -11.36 5.27 -0.55
N ALA A 129 -11.50 4.58 0.60
CA ALA A 129 -10.58 3.51 0.96
C ALA A 129 -11.34 2.27 1.42
N ALA A 130 -10.83 1.10 1.01
CA ALA A 130 -11.32 -0.19 1.48
C ALA A 130 -10.13 -1.10 1.81
N SER A 131 -10.20 -1.82 2.92
CA SER A 131 -9.12 -2.68 3.36
C SER A 131 -9.63 -3.97 3.97
N THR A 132 -8.97 -5.08 3.65
CA THR A 132 -9.16 -6.35 4.34
C THR A 132 -8.57 -6.31 5.75
N TRP A 133 -7.45 -5.59 5.93
CA TRP A 133 -6.88 -5.35 7.25
C TRP A 133 -7.48 -4.08 7.90
N PRO A 134 -8.29 -4.21 8.97
CA PRO A 134 -8.99 -3.08 9.57
C PRO A 134 -8.06 -1.96 10.08
N ALA A 135 -6.84 -2.29 10.49
CA ALA A 135 -5.86 -1.32 10.98
C ALA A 135 -5.54 -0.19 9.99
N LEU A 136 -5.82 -0.35 8.70
CA LEU A 136 -5.60 0.70 7.71
C LEU A 136 -6.74 1.72 7.64
N VAL A 137 -7.99 1.32 7.91
CA VAL A 137 -9.18 2.14 7.64
C VAL A 137 -10.18 2.26 8.80
N ASP A 138 -10.07 1.43 9.84
CA ASP A 138 -11.04 1.38 10.96
C ASP A 138 -10.47 2.06 12.22
N ALA A 139 -11.20 3.04 12.73
CA ALA A 139 -10.83 3.77 13.95
C ALA A 139 -10.92 2.91 15.24
N SER A 140 -11.57 1.75 15.20
CA SER A 140 -11.60 0.82 16.34
C SER A 140 -10.34 -0.05 16.43
N GLY A 141 -9.51 -0.05 15.40
CA GLY A 141 -8.26 -0.78 15.35
C GLY A 141 -7.06 0.00 15.90
N PRO A 142 -5.85 -0.59 15.85
CA PRO A 142 -4.63 0.05 16.36
C PRO A 142 -4.13 1.23 15.50
N GLY A 143 -4.57 1.37 14.24
CA GLY A 143 -4.31 2.52 13.38
C GLY A 143 -5.28 3.68 13.67
N PRO A 144 -6.03 4.18 12.68
CA PRO A 144 -5.88 3.84 11.26
C PRO A 144 -4.77 4.66 10.57
N VAL A 145 -4.23 4.11 9.49
CA VAL A 145 -3.28 4.83 8.62
C VAL A 145 -4.01 5.85 7.76
N VAL A 146 -5.16 5.48 7.20
CA VAL A 146 -6.04 6.41 6.47
C VAL A 146 -6.86 7.21 7.46
N HIS A 147 -6.76 8.53 7.38
CA HIS A 147 -7.42 9.44 8.31
C HIS A 147 -8.94 9.38 8.17
N GLN A 148 -9.64 9.37 9.29
CA GLN A 148 -11.09 9.17 9.34
C GLN A 148 -11.90 10.31 8.70
N ARG A 149 -11.54 11.56 8.91
CA ARG A 149 -12.21 12.74 8.37
C ARG A 149 -13.75 12.71 8.55
N PRO A 150 -14.29 12.70 9.79
CA PRO A 150 -15.70 12.44 10.06
C PRO A 150 -16.68 13.37 9.32
N ASP A 151 -16.35 14.66 9.19
CA ASP A 151 -17.21 15.64 8.52
C ASP A 151 -17.38 15.29 7.02
N GLN A 152 -16.29 14.84 6.36
CA GLN A 152 -16.32 14.42 4.97
C GLN A 152 -17.03 13.06 4.81
N GLN A 153 -16.97 12.19 5.81
CA GLN A 153 -17.73 10.94 5.80
C GLN A 153 -19.23 11.22 5.87
N VAL A 154 -19.66 12.09 6.78
CA VAL A 154 -21.07 12.52 6.88
C VAL A 154 -21.53 13.18 5.58
N GLY A 155 -20.68 13.98 4.94
CA GLY A 155 -20.97 14.62 3.64
C GLY A 155 -20.89 13.68 2.44
N GLY A 156 -20.49 12.40 2.61
CA GLY A 156 -20.34 11.42 1.53
C GLY A 156 -19.12 11.67 0.62
N GLN A 157 -18.22 12.59 1.01
CA GLN A 157 -17.01 12.91 0.24
C GLN A 157 -15.83 11.97 0.55
N HIS A 158 -15.87 11.33 1.70
CA HIS A 158 -14.89 10.34 2.12
C HIS A 158 -15.60 9.07 2.57
N GLN A 159 -15.27 7.95 1.97
CA GLN A 159 -15.87 6.67 2.35
C GLN A 159 -14.77 5.70 2.75
N LEU A 160 -14.97 5.03 3.88
CA LEU A 160 -14.11 3.99 4.39
C LEU A 160 -14.89 2.69 4.50
N PHE A 161 -14.23 1.58 4.18
CA PHE A 161 -14.82 0.25 4.27
C PHE A 161 -13.78 -0.75 4.78
N ALA A 162 -14.07 -1.44 5.88
CA ALA A 162 -13.29 -2.56 6.37
C ALA A 162 -13.98 -3.88 5.99
N GLY A 163 -13.22 -4.83 5.45
CA GLY A 163 -13.67 -6.20 5.26
C GLY A 163 -13.82 -6.88 6.63
N THR A 164 -14.97 -7.47 6.90
CA THR A 164 -15.29 -8.09 8.20
C THR A 164 -15.62 -9.57 8.09
N ASP A 165 -15.76 -10.09 6.88
CA ASP A 165 -16.05 -11.52 6.67
C ASP A 165 -14.76 -12.34 6.71
N VAL A 166 -14.45 -12.87 7.86
CA VAL A 166 -13.31 -13.77 8.09
C VAL A 166 -13.71 -15.26 8.13
N SER A 167 -14.88 -15.61 7.59
CA SER A 167 -15.40 -16.99 7.59
C SER A 167 -14.51 -17.99 6.83
N ASP A 168 -13.73 -17.50 5.86
CA ASP A 168 -12.76 -18.27 5.07
C ASP A 168 -11.41 -17.52 5.07
N GLY A 169 -10.99 -17.05 6.23
CA GLY A 169 -9.82 -16.20 6.39
C GLY A 169 -9.92 -14.90 5.56
N CYS A 170 -8.78 -14.39 5.14
CA CYS A 170 -8.73 -13.15 4.33
C CYS A 170 -9.39 -13.27 2.96
N ARG A 171 -9.57 -14.48 2.44
CA ARG A 171 -10.21 -14.72 1.12
C ARG A 171 -11.63 -14.16 1.04
N SER A 172 -12.46 -14.36 2.07
CA SER A 172 -13.82 -13.81 2.10
C SER A 172 -13.82 -12.30 2.29
N ALA A 173 -12.95 -11.78 3.13
CA ALA A 173 -12.77 -10.35 3.33
C ALA A 173 -12.27 -9.65 2.04
N ASP A 174 -11.31 -10.24 1.31
CA ASP A 174 -10.85 -9.74 0.00
C ASP A 174 -11.98 -9.66 -1.02
N ARG A 175 -12.83 -10.69 -1.09
CA ARG A 175 -14.03 -10.66 -1.96
C ARG A 175 -15.00 -9.55 -1.56
N GLN A 176 -15.23 -9.37 -0.25
CA GLN A 176 -16.10 -8.33 0.27
C GLN A 176 -15.56 -6.94 -0.07
N VAL A 177 -14.28 -6.69 0.19
CA VAL A 177 -13.56 -5.45 -0.15
C VAL A 177 -13.61 -5.19 -1.65
N THR A 178 -13.26 -6.18 -2.47
CA THR A 178 -13.27 -6.06 -3.93
C THR A 178 -14.65 -5.74 -4.48
N THR A 179 -15.69 -6.41 -3.98
CA THR A 179 -17.07 -6.18 -4.41
C THR A 179 -17.52 -4.77 -4.08
N ARG A 180 -17.27 -4.30 -2.85
CA ARG A 180 -17.61 -2.94 -2.44
C ARG A 180 -16.82 -1.91 -3.23
N ALA A 181 -15.51 -2.11 -3.38
CA ALA A 181 -14.64 -1.20 -4.09
C ALA A 181 -15.01 -1.12 -5.58
N ALA A 182 -15.22 -2.24 -6.25
CA ALA A 182 -15.63 -2.24 -7.66
C ALA A 182 -16.95 -1.49 -7.87
N TRP A 183 -17.90 -1.64 -6.95
CA TRP A 183 -19.16 -0.90 -7.01
C TRP A 183 -18.93 0.61 -6.87
N VAL A 184 -18.19 1.07 -5.87
CA VAL A 184 -17.88 2.50 -5.65
C VAL A 184 -17.10 3.08 -6.83
N LEU A 185 -16.07 2.36 -7.29
CA LEU A 185 -15.27 2.78 -8.44
C LEU A 185 -16.12 2.95 -9.70
N ASN A 186 -17.01 2.00 -9.99
CA ASN A 186 -17.85 2.05 -11.19
C ASN A 186 -18.96 3.10 -11.11
N HIS A 187 -19.69 3.16 -9.99
CA HIS A 187 -20.90 4.00 -9.89
C HIS A 187 -20.62 5.42 -9.39
N GLU A 188 -19.67 5.57 -8.48
CA GLU A 188 -19.40 6.87 -7.86
C GLU A 188 -18.18 7.57 -8.45
N GLY A 189 -17.15 6.81 -8.86
CA GLY A 189 -15.93 7.32 -9.47
C GLY A 189 -15.21 8.36 -8.60
N PRO A 190 -14.68 7.98 -7.43
CA PRO A 190 -13.92 8.89 -6.58
C PRO A 190 -12.72 9.49 -7.32
N ASP A 191 -12.21 10.63 -6.87
CA ASP A 191 -11.03 11.28 -7.45
C ASP A 191 -9.74 10.57 -7.04
N ALA A 192 -9.73 9.98 -5.85
CA ALA A 192 -8.68 9.07 -5.41
C ALA A 192 -9.26 7.92 -4.59
N ALA A 193 -8.75 6.71 -4.83
CA ALA A 193 -9.14 5.49 -4.12
C ALA A 193 -7.92 4.68 -3.69
N PHE A 194 -8.02 4.05 -2.53
CA PHE A 194 -7.09 3.03 -2.04
C PHE A 194 -7.85 1.74 -1.73
N VAL A 195 -7.38 0.61 -2.24
CA VAL A 195 -7.97 -0.72 -2.00
C VAL A 195 -6.87 -1.68 -1.57
N HIS A 196 -7.01 -2.28 -0.41
CA HIS A 196 -6.03 -3.20 0.17
C HIS A 196 -6.59 -4.61 0.30
N LEU A 197 -5.78 -5.61 -0.09
CA LEU A 197 -6.10 -7.04 -0.08
C LEU A 197 -4.99 -7.82 0.64
N GLU A 198 -5.35 -8.71 1.56
CA GLU A 198 -4.44 -9.37 2.52
C GLU A 198 -4.24 -10.88 2.25
N GLY A 199 -4.99 -11.47 1.32
CA GLY A 199 -5.03 -12.94 1.18
C GLY A 199 -3.70 -13.58 0.79
N VAL A 200 -2.74 -12.86 0.22
CA VAL A 200 -1.40 -13.39 -0.10
C VAL A 200 -0.54 -13.43 1.15
N ASP A 201 -0.59 -12.41 1.98
CA ASP A 201 0.12 -12.39 3.26
C ASP A 201 -0.33 -13.52 4.19
N GLU A 202 -1.66 -13.72 4.34
CA GLU A 202 -2.20 -14.86 5.09
C GLU A 202 -1.66 -16.20 4.56
N ALA A 203 -1.60 -16.38 3.24
CA ALA A 203 -1.07 -17.61 2.65
C ALA A 203 0.44 -17.76 2.90
N GLY A 204 1.19 -16.65 2.89
CA GLY A 204 2.61 -16.59 3.22
C GLY A 204 2.88 -17.00 4.66
N HIS A 205 2.13 -16.46 5.62
CA HIS A 205 2.22 -16.85 7.03
C HIS A 205 1.88 -18.32 7.26
N ARG A 206 0.85 -18.82 6.57
CA ARG A 206 0.38 -20.20 6.77
C ARG A 206 1.33 -21.26 6.18
N ALA A 207 1.97 -20.99 5.04
CA ALA A 207 2.65 -22.04 4.28
C ALA A 207 3.98 -21.62 3.62
N GLY A 208 4.37 -20.37 3.77
CA GLY A 208 5.57 -19.80 3.15
C GLY A 208 5.44 -19.52 1.65
N ALA A 209 6.29 -18.63 1.16
CA ALA A 209 6.29 -18.23 -0.25
C ALA A 209 6.70 -19.37 -1.21
N ALA A 210 7.31 -20.45 -0.67
CA ALA A 210 7.66 -21.66 -1.43
C ALA A 210 6.45 -22.55 -1.74
N SER A 211 5.28 -22.27 -1.17
CA SER A 211 4.14 -23.15 -1.28
C SER A 211 3.30 -22.92 -2.54
N ALA A 212 2.65 -23.98 -3.03
CA ALA A 212 1.64 -23.85 -4.08
C ALA A 212 0.44 -23.00 -3.62
N GLY A 213 0.15 -22.99 -2.31
CA GLY A 213 -0.90 -22.17 -1.71
C GLY A 213 -0.64 -20.68 -1.85
N TYR A 214 0.61 -20.26 -1.69
CA TYR A 214 1.01 -18.86 -1.90
C TYR A 214 0.87 -18.42 -3.37
N LEU A 215 1.30 -19.26 -4.31
CA LEU A 215 1.12 -18.98 -5.74
C LEU A 215 -0.37 -18.93 -6.13
N ALA A 216 -1.20 -19.79 -5.55
CA ALA A 216 -2.64 -19.77 -5.76
C ALA A 216 -3.28 -18.49 -5.15
N ALA A 217 -2.77 -17.99 -4.03
CA ALA A 217 -3.22 -16.73 -3.45
C ALA A 217 -2.84 -15.53 -4.33
N ILE A 218 -1.63 -15.49 -4.93
CA ILE A 218 -1.25 -14.47 -5.92
C ILE A 218 -2.23 -14.50 -7.11
N SER A 219 -2.57 -15.69 -7.63
CA SER A 219 -3.54 -15.79 -8.73
C SER A 219 -4.94 -15.29 -8.33
N ALA A 220 -5.34 -15.53 -7.08
CA ALA A 220 -6.63 -15.07 -6.57
C ALA A 220 -6.69 -13.53 -6.45
N VAL A 221 -5.65 -12.90 -5.90
CA VAL A 221 -5.64 -11.42 -5.81
C VAL A 221 -5.47 -10.75 -7.17
N ASP A 222 -4.78 -11.39 -8.14
CA ASP A 222 -4.72 -10.90 -9.52
C ASP A 222 -6.12 -10.83 -10.17
N GLU A 223 -6.98 -11.77 -9.85
CA GLU A 223 -8.39 -11.74 -10.28
C GLU A 223 -9.15 -10.59 -9.60
N HIS A 224 -8.91 -10.30 -8.34
CA HIS A 224 -9.46 -9.12 -7.65
C HIS A 224 -8.97 -7.82 -8.32
N VAL A 225 -7.68 -7.71 -8.62
CA VAL A 225 -7.12 -6.58 -9.39
C VAL A 225 -7.85 -6.42 -10.72
N ARG A 226 -8.09 -7.52 -11.45
CA ARG A 226 -8.83 -7.50 -12.72
C ARG A 226 -10.23 -6.88 -12.55
N HIS A 227 -10.95 -7.21 -11.50
CA HIS A 227 -12.27 -6.64 -11.22
C HIS A 227 -12.21 -5.14 -10.93
N LEU A 228 -11.25 -4.69 -10.14
CA LEU A 228 -11.07 -3.28 -9.81
C LEU A 228 -10.68 -2.45 -11.04
N VAL A 229 -9.73 -2.95 -11.83
CA VAL A 229 -9.30 -2.28 -13.07
C VAL A 229 -10.43 -2.22 -14.09
N LYS A 230 -11.23 -3.29 -14.21
CA LYS A 230 -12.42 -3.30 -15.08
C LYS A 230 -13.39 -2.19 -14.70
N ALA A 231 -13.64 -1.96 -13.41
CA ALA A 231 -14.57 -0.93 -12.96
C ALA A 231 -14.15 0.49 -13.40
N VAL A 232 -12.85 0.82 -13.34
CA VAL A 232 -12.36 2.12 -13.80
C VAL A 232 -12.22 2.19 -15.33
N ALA A 233 -11.95 1.06 -16.00
CA ALA A 233 -11.91 1.00 -17.47
C ALA A 233 -13.29 1.25 -18.08
N GLU A 234 -14.35 0.73 -17.48
CA GLU A 234 -15.73 1.00 -17.90
C GLU A 234 -16.07 2.50 -17.78
N ARG A 235 -15.59 3.20 -16.73
CA ARG A 235 -15.76 4.65 -16.61
C ARG A 235 -14.96 5.42 -17.63
N PHE A 236 -13.74 4.99 -17.92
CA PHE A 236 -12.95 5.57 -19.00
C PHE A 236 -13.68 5.46 -20.35
N GLU A 237 -14.21 4.27 -20.68
CA GLU A 237 -14.92 4.01 -21.93
C GLU A 237 -16.24 4.80 -22.05
N GLN A 238 -17.00 4.88 -20.95
CA GLN A 238 -18.34 5.48 -20.96
C GLN A 238 -18.34 6.99 -20.70
N LEU A 239 -17.42 7.48 -19.88
CA LEU A 239 -17.42 8.86 -19.39
C LEU A 239 -16.17 9.65 -19.79
N GLY A 240 -15.16 9.00 -20.40
CA GLY A 240 -13.89 9.63 -20.74
C GLY A 240 -13.04 10.00 -19.52
N GLU A 241 -13.29 9.38 -18.36
CA GLU A 241 -12.50 9.65 -17.16
C GLU A 241 -11.09 9.09 -17.26
N ASP A 242 -10.09 9.93 -17.07
CA ASP A 242 -8.69 9.54 -17.11
C ASP A 242 -8.24 8.98 -15.75
N TRP A 243 -7.79 7.72 -15.74
CA TRP A 243 -7.40 7.02 -14.51
C TRP A 243 -5.93 6.61 -14.55
N LEU A 244 -5.21 6.95 -13.48
CA LEU A 244 -3.94 6.35 -13.13
C LEU A 244 -4.19 5.18 -12.17
N VAL A 245 -3.91 3.97 -12.63
CA VAL A 245 -3.95 2.75 -11.81
C VAL A 245 -2.53 2.48 -11.33
N ALA A 246 -2.37 2.34 -10.03
CA ALA A 246 -1.13 1.95 -9.36
C ALA A 246 -1.37 0.69 -8.54
N VAL A 247 -0.46 -0.29 -8.62
CA VAL A 247 -0.49 -1.50 -7.79
C VAL A 247 0.85 -1.64 -7.08
N THR A 248 0.83 -1.91 -5.79
CA THR A 248 2.05 -2.07 -4.97
C THR A 248 1.86 -3.15 -3.92
N THR A 249 2.95 -3.55 -3.28
CA THR A 249 2.97 -4.40 -2.09
C THR A 249 3.87 -3.77 -1.03
N ASP A 250 3.60 -4.03 0.22
CA ASP A 250 4.35 -3.51 1.36
C ASP A 250 5.57 -4.36 1.72
N HIS A 251 5.57 -5.65 1.42
CA HIS A 251 6.68 -6.58 1.58
C HIS A 251 6.47 -7.87 0.78
N GLY A 252 7.48 -8.75 0.79
CA GLY A 252 7.37 -10.13 0.36
C GLY A 252 7.39 -11.10 1.55
N HIS A 253 7.56 -12.39 1.27
CA HIS A 253 7.67 -13.45 2.27
C HIS A 253 8.94 -14.28 2.08
N ARG A 254 9.45 -14.85 3.18
CA ARG A 254 10.46 -15.91 3.13
C ARG A 254 9.89 -17.17 2.49
N ALA A 255 10.78 -18.05 2.01
CA ALA A 255 10.37 -19.33 1.42
C ALA A 255 9.56 -20.19 2.39
N GLU A 256 9.98 -20.22 3.65
CA GLU A 256 9.35 -20.92 4.77
C GLU A 256 8.20 -20.16 5.45
N GLY A 257 8.06 -18.88 5.13
CA GLY A 257 7.05 -17.97 5.69
C GLY A 257 7.63 -16.90 6.62
N GLY A 258 6.81 -15.88 6.86
CA GLY A 258 7.18 -14.73 7.68
C GLY A 258 7.97 -13.66 6.93
N HIS A 259 8.05 -12.50 7.55
CA HIS A 259 8.69 -11.25 7.09
C HIS A 259 9.11 -10.43 8.32
N GLY A 260 9.38 -9.14 8.16
CA GLY A 260 9.67 -8.20 9.26
C GLY A 260 11.12 -7.75 9.33
N GLU A 261 12.05 -8.46 8.72
CA GLU A 261 13.49 -8.22 8.78
C GLU A 261 14.07 -7.64 7.48
N ASP A 262 15.40 -7.70 7.32
CA ASP A 262 16.17 -7.04 6.27
C ASP A 262 16.53 -7.98 5.10
N GLU A 263 15.74 -9.03 4.85
CA GLU A 263 16.01 -9.90 3.72
C GLU A 263 15.57 -9.27 2.40
N VAL A 264 16.40 -9.37 1.39
CA VAL A 264 16.16 -8.78 0.07
C VAL A 264 14.86 -9.24 -0.55
N LEU A 265 14.48 -10.51 -0.42
CA LEU A 265 13.23 -11.06 -0.99
C LEU A 265 11.98 -10.53 -0.28
N VAL A 266 12.12 -10.11 0.98
CA VAL A 266 11.05 -9.48 1.76
C VAL A 266 10.96 -7.99 1.44
N ARG A 267 12.10 -7.29 1.37
CA ARG A 267 12.18 -5.85 1.07
C ARG A 267 11.86 -5.49 -0.38
N ARG A 268 12.01 -6.44 -1.30
CA ARG A 268 11.80 -6.22 -2.73
C ARG A 268 10.31 -6.15 -3.05
N SER A 269 9.79 -4.95 -3.06
CA SER A 269 8.45 -4.58 -3.50
C SER A 269 8.47 -4.05 -4.93
N PHE A 270 7.33 -3.59 -5.40
CA PHE A 270 7.17 -2.96 -6.72
C PHE A 270 6.10 -1.87 -6.70
N LEU A 271 6.17 -0.97 -7.65
CA LEU A 271 5.09 -0.08 -8.05
C LEU A 271 4.79 -0.32 -9.52
N LEU A 272 3.65 -0.90 -9.81
CA LEU A 272 3.14 -1.06 -11.17
C LEU A 272 2.23 0.13 -11.47
N LEU A 273 2.47 0.79 -12.60
CA LEU A 273 1.77 2.00 -13.03
C LEU A 273 1.15 1.78 -14.40
N HIS A 274 -0.14 2.09 -14.53
CA HIS A 274 -0.85 2.04 -15.82
C HIS A 274 -1.84 3.22 -15.91
N ARG A 275 -1.87 3.92 -17.06
CA ARG A 275 -2.81 5.03 -17.27
C ARG A 275 -3.76 4.69 -18.41
N LEU A 276 -5.04 4.82 -18.18
CA LEU A 276 -6.07 4.50 -19.17
C LEU A 276 -6.24 5.63 -20.20
N GLY A 277 -6.14 6.88 -19.80
CA GLY A 277 -6.40 8.06 -20.65
C GLY A 277 -5.23 8.52 -21.50
N GLY A 278 -4.08 7.82 -21.50
CA GLY A 278 -2.91 8.22 -22.26
C GLY A 278 -1.58 7.70 -21.71
N PRO A 279 -0.44 8.26 -22.14
CA PRO A 279 0.86 7.85 -21.62
C PRO A 279 1.02 8.26 -20.16
N LEU A 280 1.90 7.55 -19.45
CA LEU A 280 2.28 7.94 -18.08
C LEU A 280 2.87 9.35 -18.08
N PRO A 281 2.57 10.18 -17.06
CA PRO A 281 3.24 11.47 -16.86
C PRO A 281 4.76 11.30 -16.83
N ALA A 282 5.49 12.25 -17.42
CA ALA A 282 6.95 12.17 -17.55
C ALA A 282 7.68 11.85 -16.23
N PRO A 283 7.31 12.42 -15.06
CA PRO A 283 7.96 12.05 -13.80
C PRO A 283 7.83 10.56 -13.47
N LEU A 284 6.65 9.95 -13.71
CA LEU A 284 6.46 8.51 -13.46
C LEU A 284 7.14 7.64 -14.52
N ALA A 285 7.14 8.09 -15.77
CA ALA A 285 7.79 7.37 -16.87
C ALA A 285 9.32 7.30 -16.70
N ALA A 286 9.92 8.25 -15.97
CA ALA A 286 11.36 8.34 -15.73
C ALA A 286 11.82 7.62 -14.46
N LEU A 287 10.92 7.06 -13.64
CA LEU A 287 11.30 6.37 -12.40
C LEU A 287 12.15 5.13 -12.70
N THR A 288 13.23 4.96 -11.96
CA THR A 288 14.10 3.77 -12.04
C THR A 288 13.94 2.86 -10.84
N SER A 289 13.84 3.43 -9.65
CA SER A 289 13.52 2.74 -8.40
C SER A 289 12.97 3.74 -7.39
N LEU A 290 12.31 3.26 -6.36
CA LEU A 290 11.78 4.06 -5.24
C LEU A 290 12.07 3.38 -3.91
N ARG A 291 12.04 4.16 -2.85
CA ARG A 291 11.86 3.68 -1.48
C ARG A 291 10.37 3.79 -1.12
N SER A 292 9.94 3.05 -0.09
CA SER A 292 8.53 3.03 0.33
C SER A 292 7.91 4.43 0.52
N GLU A 293 8.63 5.32 1.22
CA GLU A 293 8.20 6.69 1.51
C GLU A 293 8.16 7.62 0.28
N GLN A 294 8.67 7.18 -0.86
CA GLN A 294 8.65 7.97 -2.11
C GLN A 294 7.44 7.64 -3.00
N VAL A 295 6.68 6.58 -2.70
CA VAL A 295 5.56 6.13 -3.54
C VAL A 295 4.42 7.15 -3.53
N THR A 296 3.90 7.53 -2.37
CA THR A 296 2.83 8.54 -2.29
C THR A 296 3.22 9.89 -2.89
N PRO A 297 4.40 10.49 -2.61
CA PRO A 297 4.82 11.70 -3.29
C PRO A 297 4.87 11.60 -4.83
N ALA A 298 5.33 10.48 -5.37
CA ALA A 298 5.37 10.25 -6.81
C ALA A 298 3.96 10.17 -7.43
N LEU A 299 3.03 9.46 -6.78
CA LEU A 299 1.64 9.34 -7.23
C LEU A 299 0.91 10.68 -7.17
N LEU A 300 1.06 11.44 -6.09
CA LEU A 300 0.45 12.77 -5.92
C LEU A 300 0.93 13.74 -6.98
N ALA A 301 2.24 13.80 -7.24
CA ALA A 301 2.80 14.65 -8.28
C ALA A 301 2.24 14.31 -9.66
N ALA A 302 2.00 13.03 -9.94
CA ALA A 302 1.44 12.57 -11.22
C ALA A 302 -0.03 12.97 -11.43
N VAL A 303 -0.78 13.15 -10.37
CA VAL A 303 -2.17 13.63 -10.42
C VAL A 303 -2.30 15.14 -10.16
N GLY A 304 -1.17 15.85 -10.12
CA GLY A 304 -1.12 17.32 -9.99
C GLY A 304 -1.30 17.83 -8.55
N VAL A 305 -1.12 16.97 -7.57
CA VAL A 305 -1.17 17.31 -6.15
C VAL A 305 0.26 17.51 -5.62
N ARG A 306 0.51 18.62 -4.93
CA ARG A 306 1.78 18.83 -4.25
C ARG A 306 1.83 17.98 -2.99
N PRO A 307 2.81 17.09 -2.83
CA PRO A 307 2.98 16.32 -1.60
C PRO A 307 3.13 17.24 -0.39
N ALA A 308 2.56 16.84 0.76
CA ALA A 308 2.77 17.55 2.02
C ALA A 308 4.26 17.51 2.38
N SER A 309 4.84 18.69 2.67
CA SER A 309 6.13 18.76 3.35
C SER A 309 5.86 18.64 4.84
N LEU A 310 6.41 17.60 5.49
CA LEU A 310 6.50 17.63 6.94
C LEU A 310 7.47 18.74 7.29
N GLU A 311 7.01 19.74 8.03
CA GLU A 311 7.92 20.67 8.68
C GLU A 311 8.82 19.82 9.57
N THR A 312 10.13 19.80 9.28
CA THR A 312 11.10 19.29 10.23
C THR A 312 10.98 20.20 11.44
N ASP A 313 10.69 19.61 12.61
CA ASP A 313 10.68 20.30 13.90
C ASP A 313 12.04 20.98 14.13
N HIS A 314 12.25 22.15 13.53
CA HIS A 314 13.24 23.10 13.97
C HIS A 314 12.55 24.01 14.99
N GLU A 315 12.96 23.80 16.25
CA GLU A 315 12.59 24.60 17.42
C GLU A 315 11.16 24.42 17.94
N VAL A 316 10.90 23.32 18.64
CA VAL A 316 10.02 23.37 19.81
C VAL A 316 10.72 24.27 20.82
N GLY A 317 10.32 25.53 20.84
CA GLY A 317 10.77 26.46 21.88
C GLY A 317 10.53 25.80 23.24
N VAL A 318 11.60 25.77 24.06
CA VAL A 318 11.57 25.33 25.44
C VAL A 318 10.38 25.98 26.13
N VAL A 319 9.35 25.20 26.44
CA VAL A 319 8.27 25.65 27.33
C VAL A 319 8.96 25.89 28.69
N ARG A 320 9.12 27.16 29.00
CA ARG A 320 9.62 27.58 30.31
C ARG A 320 8.72 27.00 31.39
N ASP A 321 9.35 26.51 32.43
CA ASP A 321 8.80 25.96 33.65
C ASP A 321 7.41 26.49 34.00
N VAL A 322 6.41 25.63 33.94
CA VAL A 322 5.16 25.85 34.66
C VAL A 322 5.45 25.47 36.11
N ALA A 323 5.38 26.47 36.99
CA ALA A 323 5.55 26.29 38.42
C ALA A 323 4.59 25.17 38.92
N PRO A 324 5.02 24.34 39.90
CA PRO A 324 4.18 23.26 40.41
C PRO A 324 2.93 23.84 41.06
N VAL A 325 1.77 23.37 40.55
CA VAL A 325 0.47 23.65 41.19
C VAL A 325 0.49 22.98 42.56
N GLY A 326 0.28 23.76 43.62
CA GLY A 326 0.22 23.30 44.99
C GLY A 326 -0.86 22.22 45.21
N PRO A 327 -0.81 21.53 46.36
CA PRO A 327 -1.57 20.32 46.61
C PRO A 327 -3.07 20.56 46.50
N THR A 328 -3.74 19.78 45.63
CA THR A 328 -5.18 19.71 45.54
C THR A 328 -5.78 19.18 46.82
N ARG A 329 -6.78 19.90 47.34
CA ARG A 329 -7.55 19.51 48.52
C ARG A 329 -8.25 18.16 48.27
N ASP A 330 -8.08 17.26 49.26
CA ASP A 330 -8.78 15.99 49.41
C ASP A 330 -10.31 16.24 49.48
N LEU A 331 -11.04 15.85 48.44
CA LEU A 331 -12.51 15.76 48.50
C LEU A 331 -12.86 14.35 48.88
N ARG A 332 -13.09 14.10 50.17
CA ARG A 332 -13.71 12.88 50.66
C ARG A 332 -15.19 12.91 50.31
N TYR A 333 -15.62 11.98 49.52
CA TYR A 333 -17.05 11.64 49.45
C TYR A 333 -17.36 10.60 50.50
N GLU A 334 -18.16 11.01 51.52
CA GLU A 334 -18.85 10.11 52.41
C GLU A 334 -20.09 9.59 51.75
N TRP A 335 -20.18 8.26 51.66
CA TRP A 335 -21.43 7.47 51.69
C TRP A 335 -21.20 6.25 52.49
#